data_b9bfb26f6d0ff31053c2f34cbda4f69c
#
_entry.id   b9bfb26f6d0ff31053c2f34cbda4f69c
#
_cell.length_a   1.000
_cell.length_b   1.000
_cell.length_c   1.000
_cell.angle_alpha   90.00
_cell.angle_beta   90.00
_cell.angle_gamma   90.00
#
_symmetry.space_group_name_H-M   'P 1'
#
loop_
_entity.id
_entity.type
_entity.pdbx_description
1 polymer ?
#
loop_
_entity_poly.entity_id
_entity_poly.type
_entity_poly.pdbx_seq_one_letter_code
_entity_poly.pdbx_strand_id
1 'polypeptide(L)'
;MFRQGSLDTLCGVYAIINSTHEVCATWESRLKPDHHRALFRVLCEALATEGDLASALAGDGMGVQTLRKLLRRAHMYVEDETGLPFTHKRAFNSEPVPLDRYWDVLRDHVDENGPGSALISLTGRHCHWSCVRSVSDAGMVLRDSDGLIRLNRARCTTAAGGDRRHHVLWPTETLLVT
;
A
#
# COMPACT_ATOMS: atom_id res chain seq x y z
N MET A 1 -0.46 6.91 -11.88
CA MET A 1 0.18 5.69 -11.33
C MET A 1 1.69 5.84 -11.44
N PHE A 2 2.37 5.73 -10.31
CA PHE A 2 3.83 5.81 -10.23
C PHE A 2 4.40 4.40 -10.29
N ARG A 3 5.42 4.21 -11.12
CA ARG A 3 6.03 2.90 -11.41
C ARG A 3 7.44 2.82 -10.84
N GLN A 4 7.76 1.67 -10.29
CA GLN A 4 9.09 1.30 -9.82
C GLN A 4 10.04 1.03 -10.99
N GLY A 5 11.32 1.32 -10.80
CA GLY A 5 12.38 0.92 -11.73
C GLY A 5 12.70 -0.58 -11.63
N SER A 6 13.42 -1.09 -12.59
CA SER A 6 13.82 -2.51 -12.63
C SER A 6 14.97 -2.85 -11.66
N LEU A 7 15.59 -1.84 -11.06
CA LEU A 7 16.79 -1.98 -10.22
C LEU A 7 16.54 -1.64 -8.74
N ASP A 8 15.32 -1.22 -8.39
CA ASP A 8 14.98 -0.88 -7.00
C ASP A 8 13.87 -1.78 -6.47
N THR A 9 13.84 -1.97 -5.15
CA THR A 9 12.81 -2.72 -4.43
C THR A 9 11.98 -1.80 -3.53
N LEU A 10 11.79 -0.54 -3.95
CA LEU A 10 11.05 0.49 -3.23
C LEU A 10 9.52 0.37 -3.40
N CYS A 11 9.00 -0.84 -3.63
CA CYS A 11 7.56 -1.07 -3.84
C CYS A 11 6.68 -0.44 -2.74
N GLY A 12 7.13 -0.48 -1.48
CA GLY A 12 6.41 0.16 -0.38
C GLY A 12 6.37 1.69 -0.49
N VAL A 13 7.44 2.35 -0.94
CA VAL A 13 7.45 3.80 -1.18
C VAL A 13 6.46 4.15 -2.29
N TYR A 14 6.50 3.42 -3.40
CA TYR A 14 5.57 3.63 -4.51
C TYR A 14 4.12 3.32 -4.11
N ALA A 15 3.90 2.29 -3.29
CA ALA A 15 2.57 1.97 -2.77
C ALA A 15 2.01 3.12 -1.93
N ILE A 16 2.82 3.74 -1.06
CA ILE A 16 2.43 4.94 -0.28
C ILE A 16 2.08 6.10 -1.22
N ILE A 17 2.90 6.41 -2.22
CA ILE A 17 2.64 7.50 -3.16
C ILE A 17 1.37 7.24 -3.97
N ASN A 18 1.17 6.01 -4.43
CA ASN A 18 -0.05 5.62 -5.14
C ASN A 18 -1.28 5.72 -4.24
N SER A 19 -1.18 5.32 -2.96
CA SER A 19 -2.24 5.46 -1.97
C SER A 19 -2.58 6.93 -1.68
N THR A 20 -1.57 7.77 -1.48
CA THR A 20 -1.73 9.22 -1.31
C THR A 20 -2.45 9.84 -2.51
N HIS A 21 -2.09 9.42 -3.73
CA HIS A 21 -2.77 9.87 -4.93
C HIS A 21 -4.25 9.45 -4.98
N GLU A 22 -4.59 8.21 -4.58
CA GLU A 22 -6.00 7.76 -4.55
C GLU A 22 -6.82 8.53 -3.51
N VAL A 23 -6.32 8.67 -2.30
CA VAL A 23 -7.00 9.37 -1.22
C VAL A 23 -7.17 10.86 -1.53
N CYS A 24 -6.12 11.52 -2.03
CA CYS A 24 -6.18 12.97 -2.32
C CYS A 24 -6.88 13.30 -3.64
N ALA A 25 -7.06 12.35 -4.56
CA ALA A 25 -7.75 12.58 -5.83
C ALA A 25 -9.21 13.00 -5.64
N THR A 26 -9.86 12.57 -4.56
CA THR A 26 -11.24 12.92 -4.22
C THR A 26 -11.39 14.33 -3.63
N TRP A 27 -10.29 14.98 -3.25
CA TRP A 27 -10.26 16.30 -2.63
C TRP A 27 -9.82 17.40 -3.61
N GLU A 28 -10.40 17.37 -4.82
CA GLU A 28 -10.15 18.38 -5.85
C GLU A 28 -8.67 18.70 -6.08
N SER A 29 -7.87 17.63 -6.31
CA SER A 29 -6.50 17.69 -6.82
C SER A 29 -5.56 18.70 -6.15
N ARG A 30 -5.55 18.81 -4.84
CA ARG A 30 -4.59 19.70 -4.14
C ARG A 30 -3.14 19.22 -4.26
N LEU A 31 -2.93 17.90 -4.49
CA LEU A 31 -1.60 17.36 -4.77
C LEU A 31 -1.28 17.43 -6.26
N LYS A 32 -0.41 18.36 -6.63
CA LYS A 32 0.14 18.51 -8.00
C LYS A 32 1.19 17.40 -8.27
N PRO A 33 1.53 17.13 -9.55
CA PRO A 33 2.57 16.14 -9.90
C PRO A 33 3.92 16.34 -9.18
N ASP A 34 4.29 17.60 -8.92
CA ASP A 34 5.54 17.91 -8.22
C ASP A 34 5.53 17.51 -6.74
N HIS A 35 4.35 17.48 -6.08
CA HIS A 35 4.22 16.99 -4.70
C HIS A 35 4.55 15.50 -4.59
N HIS A 36 4.22 14.69 -5.60
CA HIS A 36 4.56 13.27 -5.58
C HIS A 36 6.07 13.02 -5.65
N ARG A 37 6.81 13.86 -6.41
CA ARG A 37 8.28 13.82 -6.46
C ARG A 37 8.89 14.28 -5.13
N ALA A 38 8.33 15.32 -4.54
CA ALA A 38 8.77 15.81 -3.24
C ALA A 38 8.49 14.76 -2.15
N LEU A 39 7.30 14.16 -2.13
CA LEU A 39 6.96 13.07 -1.22
C LEU A 39 7.91 11.87 -1.40
N PHE A 40 8.21 11.46 -2.64
CA PHE A 40 9.19 10.40 -2.90
C PHE A 40 10.53 10.71 -2.25
N ARG A 41 11.04 11.93 -2.40
CA ARG A 41 12.29 12.38 -1.76
C ARG A 41 12.21 12.31 -0.25
N VAL A 42 11.14 12.84 0.36
CA VAL A 42 10.92 12.79 1.82
C VAL A 42 10.93 11.35 2.35
N LEU A 43 10.31 10.42 1.63
CA LEU A 43 10.28 9.01 2.03
C LEU A 43 11.65 8.34 1.90
N CYS A 44 12.41 8.65 0.84
CA CYS A 44 13.77 8.13 0.67
C CYS A 44 14.74 8.72 1.71
N GLU A 45 14.62 10.00 2.05
CA GLU A 45 15.40 10.66 3.11
C GLU A 45 15.09 10.03 4.48
N ALA A 46 13.81 9.72 4.76
CA ALA A 46 13.44 9.02 5.98
C ALA A 46 14.06 7.62 6.06
N LEU A 47 14.04 6.85 4.96
CA LEU A 47 14.71 5.54 4.89
C LEU A 47 16.23 5.67 5.12
N ALA A 48 16.87 6.67 4.53
CA ALA A 48 18.30 6.91 4.71
C ALA A 48 18.65 7.27 6.16
N THR A 49 17.84 8.13 6.78
CA THR A 49 18.04 8.56 8.18
C THR A 49 17.88 7.41 9.16
N GLU A 50 16.99 6.48 8.89
CA GLU A 50 16.76 5.31 9.75
C GLU A 50 17.71 4.14 9.44
N GLY A 51 18.58 4.26 8.44
CA GLY A 51 19.52 3.22 8.02
C GLY A 51 18.91 2.11 7.17
N ASP A 52 17.63 2.23 6.79
CA ASP A 52 16.86 1.20 6.08
C ASP A 52 16.95 1.31 4.55
N LEU A 53 17.56 2.40 4.01
CA LEU A 53 17.58 2.65 2.57
C LEU A 53 18.35 1.58 1.78
N ALA A 54 19.50 1.16 2.26
CA ALA A 54 20.31 0.15 1.58
C ALA A 54 19.58 -1.20 1.51
N SER A 55 18.94 -1.64 2.59
CA SER A 55 18.12 -2.85 2.65
C SER A 55 16.91 -2.74 1.72
N ALA A 56 16.21 -1.61 1.74
CA ALA A 56 15.07 -1.35 0.86
C ALA A 56 15.44 -1.32 -0.62
N LEU A 57 16.66 -0.94 -0.98
CA LEU A 57 17.15 -0.92 -2.37
C LEU A 57 17.73 -2.26 -2.81
N ALA A 58 18.37 -3.01 -1.91
CA ALA A 58 19.16 -4.20 -2.27
C ALA A 58 18.38 -5.51 -2.37
N GLY A 59 17.05 -5.50 -2.13
CA GLY A 59 16.22 -6.67 -2.40
C GLY A 59 15.55 -7.34 -1.21
N ASP A 60 15.85 -6.93 0.02
CA ASP A 60 15.14 -7.46 1.21
C ASP A 60 13.74 -6.85 1.36
N GLY A 61 13.48 -5.76 0.61
CA GLY A 61 12.22 -5.03 0.66
C GLY A 61 11.99 -4.28 1.97
N MET A 62 10.75 -3.97 2.26
CA MET A 62 10.35 -3.25 3.47
C MET A 62 9.32 -4.03 4.27
N GLY A 63 9.58 -4.22 5.56
CA GLY A 63 8.59 -4.76 6.49
C GLY A 63 7.52 -3.73 6.86
N VAL A 64 6.42 -4.21 7.44
CA VAL A 64 5.27 -3.37 7.83
C VAL A 64 5.63 -2.26 8.82
N GLN A 65 6.62 -2.46 9.68
CA GLN A 65 7.04 -1.43 10.65
C GLN A 65 7.71 -0.25 9.94
N THR A 66 8.63 -0.52 9.01
CA THR A 66 9.25 0.49 8.16
C THR A 66 8.20 1.23 7.34
N LEU A 67 7.26 0.49 6.71
CA LEU A 67 6.16 1.10 5.94
C LEU A 67 5.30 2.04 6.80
N ARG A 68 4.96 1.66 8.04
CA ARG A 68 4.20 2.51 8.97
C ARG A 68 4.95 3.77 9.39
N LYS A 69 6.27 3.70 9.54
CA LYS A 69 7.09 4.90 9.79
C LYS A 69 7.05 5.85 8.60
N LEU A 70 7.18 5.30 7.38
CA LEU A 70 7.07 6.08 6.15
C LEU A 70 5.67 6.69 5.97
N LEU A 71 4.60 5.98 6.30
CA LEU A 71 3.25 6.53 6.27
C LEU A 71 3.07 7.71 7.24
N ARG A 72 3.72 7.69 8.42
CA ARG A 72 3.72 8.85 9.31
C ARG A 72 4.44 10.05 8.69
N ARG A 73 5.53 9.83 7.96
CA ARG A 73 6.21 10.91 7.21
C ARG A 73 5.35 11.43 6.06
N ALA A 74 4.65 10.54 5.35
CA ALA A 74 3.70 10.94 4.32
C ALA A 74 2.54 11.75 4.90
N HIS A 75 2.00 11.36 6.07
CA HIS A 75 0.98 12.11 6.78
C HIS A 75 1.43 13.56 7.04
N MET A 76 2.57 13.73 7.69
CA MET A 76 3.11 15.07 7.99
C MET A 76 3.27 15.91 6.71
N TYR A 77 3.85 15.32 5.67
CA TYR A 77 4.04 16.01 4.38
C TYR A 77 2.71 16.43 3.74
N VAL A 78 1.73 15.52 3.69
CA VAL A 78 0.42 15.81 3.06
C VAL A 78 -0.33 16.87 3.84
N GLU A 79 -0.33 16.79 5.18
CA GLU A 79 -0.97 17.77 6.05
C GLU A 79 -0.35 19.16 5.89
N ASP A 80 0.99 19.24 5.89
CA ASP A 80 1.73 20.51 5.69
C ASP A 80 1.45 21.15 4.33
N GLU A 81 1.40 20.36 3.25
CA GLU A 81 1.25 20.86 1.89
C GLU A 81 -0.22 21.14 1.49
N THR A 82 -1.18 20.47 2.11
CA THR A 82 -2.59 20.52 1.68
C THR A 82 -3.55 20.98 2.77
N GLY A 83 -3.15 20.90 4.02
CA GLY A 83 -4.03 21.06 5.19
C GLY A 83 -5.06 19.95 5.35
N LEU A 84 -4.92 18.84 4.64
CA LEU A 84 -5.87 17.75 4.66
C LEU A 84 -5.34 16.59 5.54
N PRO A 85 -6.20 15.95 6.33
CA PRO A 85 -5.80 14.81 7.12
C PRO A 85 -5.47 13.62 6.19
N PHE A 86 -4.34 12.99 6.43
CA PHE A 86 -3.93 11.74 5.78
C PHE A 86 -3.54 10.77 6.88
N THR A 87 -4.35 9.76 7.13
CA THR A 87 -4.15 8.85 8.25
C THR A 87 -4.09 7.40 7.82
N HIS A 88 -3.60 6.53 8.71
CA HIS A 88 -3.59 5.11 8.48
C HIS A 88 -3.82 4.31 9.75
N LYS A 89 -4.41 3.12 9.61
CA LYS A 89 -4.55 2.12 10.68
C LYS A 89 -4.32 0.71 10.15
N ARG A 90 -3.99 -0.23 11.01
CA ARG A 90 -3.99 -1.64 10.65
C ARG A 90 -5.42 -2.10 10.36
N ALA A 91 -5.58 -2.91 9.32
CA ALA A 91 -6.85 -3.56 9.02
C ALA A 91 -7.17 -4.65 10.05
N PHE A 92 -6.13 -5.39 10.48
CA PHE A 92 -6.25 -6.51 11.43
C PHE A 92 -5.09 -6.50 12.42
N ASN A 93 -5.37 -6.90 13.66
CA ASN A 93 -4.38 -6.96 14.74
C ASN A 93 -3.84 -8.36 14.98
N SER A 94 -4.47 -9.39 14.44
CA SER A 94 -4.08 -10.80 14.62
C SER A 94 -4.41 -11.64 13.41
N GLU A 95 -3.81 -12.81 13.31
CA GLU A 95 -4.09 -13.87 12.35
C GLU A 95 -4.51 -15.13 13.11
N PRO A 96 -5.22 -16.09 12.49
CA PRO A 96 -5.67 -16.08 11.09
C PRO A 96 -6.93 -15.20 10.86
N VAL A 97 -7.08 -14.70 9.64
CA VAL A 97 -8.27 -14.00 9.16
C VAL A 97 -8.83 -14.74 7.96
N PRO A 98 -10.11 -15.15 7.95
CA PRO A 98 -10.74 -15.76 6.77
C PRO A 98 -10.71 -14.80 5.57
N LEU A 99 -10.52 -15.34 4.36
CA LEU A 99 -10.43 -14.55 3.14
C LEU A 99 -11.67 -13.68 2.90
N ASP A 100 -12.85 -14.19 3.21
CA ASP A 100 -14.12 -13.46 3.05
C ASP A 100 -14.14 -12.21 3.94
N ARG A 101 -13.80 -12.37 5.22
CA ARG A 101 -13.71 -11.25 6.16
C ARG A 101 -12.63 -10.24 5.74
N TYR A 102 -11.49 -10.72 5.26
CA TYR A 102 -10.43 -9.84 4.75
C TYR A 102 -10.97 -8.99 3.59
N TRP A 103 -11.70 -9.63 2.69
CA TRP A 103 -12.27 -8.99 1.50
C TRP A 103 -13.32 -7.94 1.84
N ASP A 104 -14.23 -8.26 2.78
CA ASP A 104 -15.30 -7.36 3.23
C ASP A 104 -14.72 -6.10 3.88
N VAL A 105 -13.74 -6.25 4.79
CA VAL A 105 -13.08 -5.11 5.44
C VAL A 105 -12.43 -4.17 4.42
N LEU A 106 -11.78 -4.71 3.38
CA LEU A 106 -11.17 -3.88 2.35
C LEU A 106 -12.22 -3.21 1.46
N ARG A 107 -13.31 -3.92 1.12
CA ARG A 107 -14.41 -3.37 0.33
C ARG A 107 -15.07 -2.20 1.05
N ASP A 108 -15.47 -2.40 2.31
CA ASP A 108 -16.12 -1.37 3.12
C ASP A 108 -15.24 -0.11 3.24
N HIS A 109 -13.92 -0.31 3.34
CA HIS A 109 -13.00 0.81 3.48
C HIS A 109 -12.76 1.57 2.18
N VAL A 110 -12.61 0.86 1.05
CA VAL A 110 -12.19 1.47 -0.22
C VAL A 110 -13.37 2.01 -1.03
N ASP A 111 -14.53 1.31 -1.03
CA ASP A 111 -15.64 1.62 -1.93
C ASP A 111 -16.83 2.29 -1.22
N GLU A 112 -17.09 2.00 0.07
CA GLU A 112 -18.34 2.41 0.74
C GLU A 112 -18.20 3.67 1.62
N ASN A 113 -17.02 3.98 2.13
CA ASN A 113 -16.85 5.02 3.15
C ASN A 113 -16.09 6.27 2.68
N GLY A 114 -15.98 6.51 1.39
CA GLY A 114 -15.33 7.69 0.84
C GLY A 114 -13.91 7.43 0.34
N PRO A 115 -13.03 8.44 0.33
CA PRO A 115 -11.72 8.37 -0.30
C PRO A 115 -10.75 7.52 0.52
N GLY A 116 -10.95 6.21 0.51
CA GLY A 116 -10.06 5.25 1.13
C GLY A 116 -9.19 4.51 0.13
N SER A 117 -8.03 4.09 0.55
CA SER A 117 -7.19 3.11 -0.13
C SER A 117 -6.64 2.11 0.87
N ALA A 118 -6.08 1.00 0.40
CA ALA A 118 -5.41 0.07 1.30
C ALA A 118 -4.05 -0.31 0.74
N LEU A 119 -3.05 -0.41 1.62
CA LEU A 119 -1.76 -1.00 1.30
C LEU A 119 -1.77 -2.44 1.74
N ILE A 120 -1.47 -3.33 0.82
CA ILE A 120 -1.44 -4.77 1.04
C ILE A 120 -0.06 -5.36 0.81
N SER A 121 0.35 -6.27 1.69
CA SER A 121 1.52 -7.10 1.50
C SER A 121 1.13 -8.39 0.80
N LEU A 122 1.85 -8.71 -0.26
CA LEU A 122 1.68 -9.90 -1.08
C LEU A 122 2.92 -10.77 -0.98
N THR A 123 2.72 -12.10 -0.87
CA THR A 123 3.77 -13.09 -1.08
C THR A 123 3.30 -14.19 -2.03
N GLY A 124 4.11 -15.20 -2.27
CA GLY A 124 3.86 -16.25 -3.24
C GLY A 124 4.52 -15.90 -4.57
N ARG A 125 3.77 -15.70 -5.63
CA ARG A 125 4.32 -15.36 -6.94
C ARG A 125 5.01 -14.00 -6.99
N HIS A 126 4.55 -13.05 -6.17
CA HIS A 126 5.12 -11.72 -6.03
C HIS A 126 5.33 -11.42 -4.55
N CYS A 127 6.55 -11.09 -4.14
CA CYS A 127 6.82 -10.50 -2.82
C CYS A 127 6.79 -8.98 -3.00
N HIS A 128 5.65 -8.35 -2.62
CA HIS A 128 5.41 -6.99 -3.08
C HIS A 128 4.43 -6.22 -2.20
N TRP A 129 4.65 -4.93 -2.04
CA TRP A 129 3.67 -3.98 -1.50
C TRP A 129 2.88 -3.35 -2.64
N SER A 130 1.56 -3.36 -2.54
CA SER A 130 0.68 -2.75 -3.53
C SER A 130 -0.41 -1.90 -2.90
N CYS A 131 -0.98 -0.98 -3.69
CA CYS A 131 -2.09 -0.13 -3.29
C CYS A 131 -3.39 -0.64 -3.92
N VAL A 132 -4.40 -0.90 -3.09
CA VAL A 132 -5.75 -1.27 -3.53
C VAL A 132 -6.54 0.00 -3.85
N ARG A 133 -7.10 0.03 -5.06
CA ARG A 133 -7.92 1.12 -5.57
C ARG A 133 -9.42 0.84 -5.48
N SER A 134 -9.82 -0.40 -5.77
CA SER A 134 -11.22 -0.83 -5.67
C SER A 134 -11.32 -2.33 -5.40
N VAL A 135 -12.43 -2.76 -4.82
CA VAL A 135 -12.70 -4.14 -4.44
C VAL A 135 -14.06 -4.56 -4.97
N SER A 136 -14.12 -5.70 -5.63
CA SER A 136 -15.35 -6.35 -6.11
C SER A 136 -15.40 -7.80 -5.63
N ASP A 137 -16.53 -8.48 -5.79
CA ASP A 137 -16.64 -9.91 -5.45
C ASP A 137 -15.65 -10.78 -6.21
N ALA A 138 -15.30 -10.41 -7.43
CA ALA A 138 -14.41 -11.16 -8.30
C ALA A 138 -12.91 -10.86 -8.07
N GLY A 139 -12.57 -9.69 -7.53
CA GLY A 139 -11.17 -9.29 -7.40
C GLY A 139 -10.95 -7.87 -6.91
N MET A 140 -9.69 -7.51 -6.77
CA MET A 140 -9.23 -6.16 -6.47
C MET A 140 -8.56 -5.54 -7.68
N VAL A 141 -8.79 -4.25 -7.90
CA VAL A 141 -8.00 -3.43 -8.83
C VAL A 141 -6.89 -2.75 -8.02
N LEU A 142 -5.68 -2.83 -8.54
CA LEU A 142 -4.50 -2.28 -7.88
C LEU A 142 -3.97 -1.08 -8.66
N ARG A 143 -3.40 -0.14 -7.90
CA ARG A 143 -2.50 0.86 -8.42
C ARG A 143 -1.09 0.45 -8.03
N ASP A 144 -0.51 -0.38 -8.86
CA ASP A 144 0.69 -1.14 -8.58
C ASP A 144 1.91 -0.60 -9.33
N SER A 145 3.07 -0.55 -8.65
CA SER A 145 4.31 -0.02 -9.23
C SER A 145 5.01 -0.97 -10.20
N ASP A 146 4.79 -2.27 -10.07
CA ASP A 146 5.42 -3.32 -10.91
C ASP A 146 4.49 -3.87 -12.02
N GLY A 147 3.28 -3.30 -12.13
CA GLY A 147 2.34 -3.63 -13.20
C GLY A 147 1.33 -4.72 -12.87
N LEU A 148 1.20 -5.12 -11.62
CA LEU A 148 0.14 -6.00 -11.16
C LEU A 148 -1.19 -5.23 -11.05
N ILE A 149 -1.95 -5.18 -12.15
CA ILE A 149 -3.15 -4.34 -12.24
C ILE A 149 -4.33 -4.92 -11.45
N ARG A 150 -4.40 -6.25 -11.31
CA ARG A 150 -5.57 -6.92 -10.73
C ARG A 150 -5.21 -8.20 -9.99
N LEU A 151 -5.87 -8.43 -8.85
CA LEU A 151 -5.90 -9.71 -8.14
C LEU A 151 -7.28 -10.35 -8.32
N ASN A 152 -7.30 -11.61 -8.77
CA ASN A 152 -8.52 -12.41 -8.79
C ASN A 152 -8.69 -13.07 -7.41
N ARG A 153 -9.86 -12.90 -6.79
CA ARG A 153 -10.16 -13.46 -5.45
C ARG A 153 -9.94 -14.96 -5.37
N ALA A 154 -10.32 -15.70 -6.43
CA ALA A 154 -10.14 -17.16 -6.48
C ALA A 154 -8.67 -17.61 -6.48
N ARG A 155 -7.73 -16.68 -6.74
CA ARG A 155 -6.28 -16.92 -6.72
C ARG A 155 -5.59 -16.32 -5.49
N CYS A 156 -6.36 -15.91 -4.49
CA CYS A 156 -5.85 -15.33 -3.25
C CYS A 156 -6.13 -16.24 -2.05
N THR A 157 -5.29 -16.13 -1.04
CA THR A 157 -5.49 -16.75 0.26
C THR A 157 -4.89 -15.85 1.35
N THR A 158 -5.42 -15.95 2.56
CA THR A 158 -4.87 -15.33 3.77
C THR A 158 -4.15 -16.36 4.66
N ALA A 159 -4.11 -17.61 4.26
CA ALA A 159 -3.44 -18.69 5.02
C ALA A 159 -1.97 -18.81 4.60
N ALA A 160 -1.06 -18.61 5.54
CA ALA A 160 0.35 -18.89 5.34
C ALA A 160 0.57 -20.38 5.07
N GLY A 161 1.25 -20.71 3.96
CA GLY A 161 1.62 -22.10 3.62
C GLY A 161 0.47 -22.97 3.12
N GLY A 162 -0.74 -22.44 2.99
CA GLY A 162 -1.88 -23.17 2.46
C GLY A 162 -2.01 -22.98 0.95
N ASP A 163 -2.19 -24.09 0.27
CA ASP A 163 -2.60 -24.17 -1.13
C ASP A 163 -1.69 -23.46 -2.16
N ARG A 164 -1.44 -24.09 -3.31
CA ARG A 164 -0.65 -23.54 -4.43
C ARG A 164 -1.35 -22.35 -5.13
N ARG A 165 -2.08 -21.53 -4.37
CA ARG A 165 -2.69 -20.30 -4.87
C ARG A 165 -1.61 -19.26 -5.11
N HIS A 166 -1.80 -18.42 -6.13
CA HIS A 166 -0.73 -17.56 -6.63
C HIS A 166 -0.34 -16.41 -5.69
N HIS A 167 -1.27 -15.95 -4.83
CA HIS A 167 -1.08 -14.78 -3.97
C HIS A 167 -1.49 -15.06 -2.53
N VAL A 168 -0.56 -14.85 -1.61
CA VAL A 168 -0.82 -14.86 -0.17
C VAL A 168 -0.93 -13.42 0.29
N LEU A 169 -2.06 -13.07 0.89
CA LEU A 169 -2.34 -11.76 1.48
C LEU A 169 -2.06 -11.83 2.98
N TRP A 170 -1.38 -10.83 3.53
CA TRP A 170 -1.03 -10.79 4.94
C TRP A 170 -1.93 -9.81 5.70
N PRO A 171 -2.92 -10.30 6.49
CA PRO A 171 -3.87 -9.43 7.19
C PRO A 171 -3.20 -8.43 8.14
N THR A 172 -2.25 -8.90 8.97
CA THR A 172 -1.55 -8.05 9.94
C THR A 172 -0.58 -7.05 9.31
N GLU A 173 -0.28 -7.21 8.02
CA GLU A 173 0.51 -6.28 7.21
C GLU A 173 -0.36 -5.40 6.31
N THR A 174 -1.68 -5.52 6.40
CA THR A 174 -2.61 -4.68 5.63
C THR A 174 -2.90 -3.38 6.38
N LEU A 175 -2.74 -2.25 5.69
CA LEU A 175 -2.93 -0.91 6.23
C LEU A 175 -4.05 -0.19 5.47
N LEU A 176 -5.05 0.28 6.19
CA LEU A 176 -6.14 1.12 5.67
C LEU A 176 -5.70 2.57 5.73
N VAL A 177 -5.87 3.32 4.64
CA VAL A 177 -5.41 4.71 4.47
C VAL A 177 -6.61 5.59 4.10
N THR A 178 -6.74 6.72 4.79
CA THR A 178 -7.78 7.74 4.56
C THR A 178 -7.20 9.13 4.60
#